data_9ec0f4abdf8837c257ba9e284e9f4329
#
_entry.id   9ec0f4abdf8837c257ba9e284e9f4329
#
_cell.length_a   1.000
_cell.length_b   1.000
_cell.length_c   1.000
_cell.angle_alpha   90.00
_cell.angle_beta   90.00
_cell.angle_gamma   90.00
#
_symmetry.space_group_name_H-M   'P 1'
#
loop_
_entity.id
_entity.type
_entity.pdbx_description
1 polymer ?
#
loop_
_entity_poly.entity_id
_entity_poly.type
_entity_poly.pdbx_seq_one_letter_code
_entity_poly.pdbx_strand_id
1 'polypeptide(L)'
;EMCIRDRDDDTNYTVIGLKTLEIYGKDFTSDQIAWMWLTSLAMGHVSTAERVAYRNIGNLVPTSKSGWWKNPYREWIGAQIRADIFGYVCPGDPKKAADMAWRDARISHAKNGIYGEMFVAALLAAAYAESNVVKLIETGLGEIPATSRLYEVVLGIVSDYCNGAVSYTHLTLPTTSR
;
A
#
# COMPACT_ATOMS: atom_id res chain seq x y z
N GLU A 1 1.66 -21.12 20.99
CA GLU A 1 0.24 -21.30 20.60
C GLU A 1 -0.11 -20.16 19.65
N MET A 2 -0.08 -20.42 18.34
CA MET A 2 -0.70 -19.52 17.38
C MET A 2 -2.21 -19.50 17.67
N CYS A 3 -2.71 -18.38 18.12
CA CYS A 3 -4.14 -18.20 18.34
C CYS A 3 -4.88 -18.31 17.02
N ILE A 4 -5.56 -19.43 16.78
CA ILE A 4 -6.48 -19.68 15.65
C ILE A 4 -7.67 -18.66 15.61
N ARG A 5 -7.61 -17.62 16.42
CA ARG A 5 -8.58 -16.50 16.48
C ARG A 5 -7.99 -15.15 16.10
N ASP A 6 -6.76 -15.12 15.58
CA ASP A 6 -6.21 -13.87 15.06
C ASP A 6 -7.00 -13.48 13.81
N ARG A 7 -7.65 -12.36 13.93
CA ARG A 7 -8.38 -11.74 12.83
C ARG A 7 -7.35 -11.17 11.90
N ASP A 8 -7.32 -11.76 10.72
CA ASP A 8 -6.44 -11.40 9.64
C ASP A 8 -6.79 -9.99 9.13
N ASP A 9 -5.90 -9.03 9.36
CA ASP A 9 -6.07 -7.66 8.90
C ASP A 9 -5.92 -7.56 7.38
N ASP A 10 -5.10 -8.38 6.76
CA ASP A 10 -4.93 -8.45 5.29
C ASP A 10 -6.27 -8.73 4.61
N THR A 11 -6.98 -9.77 5.05
CA THR A 11 -8.30 -10.11 4.53
C THR A 11 -9.35 -9.02 4.82
N ASN A 12 -9.34 -8.44 6.02
CA ASN A 12 -10.28 -7.39 6.39
C ASN A 12 -10.16 -6.17 5.48
N TYR A 13 -8.95 -5.71 5.17
CA TYR A 13 -8.73 -4.57 4.30
C TYR A 13 -9.14 -4.84 2.86
N THR A 14 -8.84 -6.04 2.34
CA THR A 14 -9.29 -6.46 1.01
C THR A 14 -10.82 -6.44 0.90
N VAL A 15 -11.53 -6.95 1.92
CA VAL A 15 -13.00 -6.93 1.95
C VAL A 15 -13.56 -5.50 2.04
N ILE A 16 -12.92 -4.62 2.81
CA ILE A 16 -13.35 -3.22 2.88
C ILE A 16 -13.10 -2.48 1.57
N GLY A 17 -11.96 -2.73 0.92
CA GLY A 17 -11.68 -2.21 -0.40
C GLY A 17 -12.74 -2.65 -1.42
N LEU A 18 -13.09 -3.95 -1.44
CA LEU A 18 -14.16 -4.48 -2.30
C LEU A 18 -15.49 -3.78 -2.01
N LYS A 19 -15.89 -3.70 -0.74
CA LYS A 19 -17.14 -3.04 -0.34
C LYS A 19 -17.16 -1.56 -0.70
N THR A 20 -16.03 -0.87 -0.62
CA THR A 20 -15.88 0.52 -1.07
C THR A 20 -16.15 0.64 -2.56
N LEU A 21 -15.57 -0.27 -3.35
CA LEU A 21 -15.77 -0.32 -4.80
C LEU A 21 -17.22 -0.66 -5.19
N GLU A 22 -17.89 -1.55 -4.45
CA GLU A 22 -19.31 -1.90 -4.67
C GLU A 22 -20.23 -0.70 -4.44
N ILE A 23 -19.94 0.12 -3.42
CA ILE A 23 -20.80 1.26 -3.04
C ILE A 23 -20.50 2.51 -3.85
N TYR A 24 -19.22 2.82 -4.06
CA TYR A 24 -18.77 4.11 -4.62
C TYR A 24 -18.12 3.98 -6.00
N GLY A 25 -17.89 2.77 -6.50
CA GLY A 25 -17.18 2.54 -7.76
C GLY A 25 -15.68 2.87 -7.69
N LYS A 26 -15.02 2.83 -8.85
CA LYS A 26 -13.55 3.03 -8.95
C LYS A 26 -13.09 4.49 -8.73
N ASP A 27 -14.02 5.43 -8.67
CA ASP A 27 -13.73 6.85 -8.47
C ASP A 27 -13.98 7.31 -7.03
N PHE A 28 -14.02 6.37 -6.08
CA PHE A 28 -14.16 6.66 -4.65
C PHE A 28 -13.12 7.68 -4.17
N THR A 29 -13.48 8.46 -3.16
CA THR A 29 -12.59 9.43 -2.51
C THR A 29 -11.95 8.88 -1.24
N SER A 30 -10.87 9.53 -0.79
CA SER A 30 -10.24 9.19 0.50
C SER A 30 -11.20 9.35 1.68
N ASP A 31 -12.16 10.28 1.62
CA ASP A 31 -13.15 10.45 2.68
C ASP A 31 -14.15 9.30 2.72
N GLN A 32 -14.53 8.77 1.55
CA GLN A 32 -15.43 7.61 1.46
C GLN A 32 -14.81 6.35 2.03
N ILE A 33 -13.54 6.05 1.71
CA ILE A 33 -12.88 4.87 2.31
C ILE A 33 -12.60 5.07 3.80
N ALA A 34 -12.29 6.28 4.25
CA ALA A 34 -12.17 6.59 5.68
C ALA A 34 -13.50 6.37 6.42
N TRP A 35 -14.62 6.72 5.79
CA TRP A 35 -15.96 6.42 6.31
C TRP A 35 -16.23 4.91 6.38
N MET A 36 -15.81 4.14 5.36
CA MET A 36 -15.91 2.68 5.38
C MET A 36 -15.12 2.06 6.52
N TRP A 37 -13.95 2.62 6.86
CA TRP A 37 -13.19 2.19 8.02
C TRP A 37 -13.97 2.40 9.31
N LEU A 38 -14.48 3.61 9.55
CA LEU A 38 -15.21 3.94 10.77
C LEU A 38 -16.47 3.08 10.96
N THR A 39 -17.11 2.70 9.87
CA THR A 39 -18.39 1.96 9.93
C THR A 39 -18.23 0.44 9.85
N SER A 40 -17.11 -0.07 9.36
CA SER A 40 -16.92 -1.50 9.08
C SER A 40 -15.74 -2.15 9.80
N LEU A 41 -14.79 -1.37 10.31
CA LEU A 41 -13.66 -1.87 11.12
C LEU A 41 -13.85 -1.50 12.59
N ALA A 42 -13.58 -2.44 13.48
CA ALA A 42 -13.44 -2.11 14.89
C ALA A 42 -12.01 -1.60 15.17
N MET A 43 -11.88 -0.51 15.93
CA MET A 43 -10.60 0.09 16.30
C MET A 43 -9.61 -0.90 16.92
N GLY A 44 -10.10 -1.94 17.59
CA GLY A 44 -9.29 -2.99 18.22
C GLY A 44 -8.62 -3.95 17.20
N HIS A 45 -9.04 -3.91 15.94
CA HIS A 45 -8.53 -4.78 14.87
C HIS A 45 -7.53 -4.10 13.93
N VAL A 46 -7.20 -2.85 14.18
CA VAL A 46 -6.20 -2.10 13.43
C VAL A 46 -4.96 -1.86 14.26
N SER A 47 -3.80 -1.84 13.62
CA SER A 47 -2.51 -1.75 14.30
C SER A 47 -1.73 -0.53 13.83
N THR A 48 -0.65 -0.20 14.52
CA THR A 48 0.38 0.78 14.13
C THR A 48 -0.16 2.05 13.43
N ALA A 49 0.19 2.26 12.16
CA ALA A 49 -0.17 3.44 11.40
C ALA A 49 -1.69 3.60 11.23
N GLU A 50 -2.38 2.49 10.98
CA GLU A 50 -3.82 2.41 10.79
C GLU A 50 -4.58 2.76 12.07
N ARG A 51 -4.11 2.31 13.23
CA ARG A 51 -4.73 2.66 14.53
C ARG A 51 -4.61 4.15 14.81
N VAL A 52 -3.45 4.76 14.52
CA VAL A 52 -3.27 6.21 14.65
C VAL A 52 -4.18 6.96 13.70
N ALA A 53 -4.25 6.53 12.44
CA ALA A 53 -5.11 7.12 11.42
C ALA A 53 -6.60 6.99 11.80
N TYR A 54 -7.03 5.81 12.22
CA TYR A 54 -8.40 5.56 12.68
C TYR A 54 -8.81 6.53 13.79
N ARG A 55 -7.94 6.69 14.80
CA ARG A 55 -8.16 7.66 15.87
C ARG A 55 -8.19 9.11 15.35
N ASN A 56 -7.31 9.45 14.42
CA ASN A 56 -7.26 10.79 13.83
C ASN A 56 -8.56 11.09 13.07
N ILE A 57 -9.04 10.15 12.25
CA ILE A 57 -10.29 10.27 11.49
C ILE A 57 -11.48 10.39 12.44
N GLY A 58 -11.54 9.53 13.47
CA GLY A 58 -12.58 9.58 14.51
C GLY A 58 -12.60 10.90 15.31
N ASN A 59 -11.44 11.58 15.41
CA ASN A 59 -11.30 12.91 15.99
C ASN A 59 -11.47 14.05 14.96
N LEU A 60 -12.04 13.77 13.80
CA LEU A 60 -12.34 14.73 12.75
C LEU A 60 -11.08 15.40 12.14
N VAL A 61 -9.92 14.78 12.23
CA VAL A 61 -8.74 15.22 11.46
C VAL A 61 -9.00 14.91 9.99
N PRO A 62 -8.88 15.90 9.08
CA PRO A 62 -9.13 15.69 7.66
C PRO A 62 -8.28 14.53 7.09
N THR A 63 -8.82 13.74 6.16
CA THR A 63 -8.15 12.61 5.52
C THR A 63 -6.84 12.99 4.82
N SER A 64 -6.72 14.24 4.37
CA SER A 64 -5.47 14.79 3.85
C SER A 64 -4.36 14.91 4.90
N LYS A 65 -4.68 14.80 6.19
CA LYS A 65 -3.74 14.90 7.32
C LYS A 65 -3.72 13.67 8.21
N SER A 66 -4.77 12.83 8.18
CA SER A 66 -4.94 11.71 9.10
C SER A 66 -3.78 10.73 9.08
N GLY A 67 -3.20 10.47 7.90
CA GLY A 67 -2.11 9.52 7.72
C GLY A 67 -0.76 9.96 8.30
N TRP A 68 -0.51 11.26 8.43
CA TRP A 68 0.79 11.74 8.92
C TRP A 68 0.71 12.50 10.25
N TRP A 69 -0.47 13.01 10.65
CA TRP A 69 -0.63 13.76 11.88
C TRP A 69 -0.35 12.90 13.10
N LYS A 70 0.74 13.22 13.81
CA LYS A 70 1.19 12.47 15.00
C LYS A 70 1.26 10.96 14.77
N ASN A 71 1.60 10.52 13.55
CA ASN A 71 1.72 9.13 13.17
C ASN A 71 3.19 8.74 12.94
N PRO A 72 3.86 8.16 13.95
CA PRO A 72 5.25 7.75 13.82
C PRO A 72 5.44 6.57 12.85
N TYR A 73 4.39 5.79 12.59
CA TYR A 73 4.39 4.60 11.73
C TYR A 73 4.03 4.89 10.27
N ARG A 74 3.85 6.17 9.90
CA ARG A 74 3.30 6.62 8.61
C ARG A 74 4.04 6.15 7.36
N GLU A 75 5.26 5.66 7.48
CA GLU A 75 6.04 5.12 6.35
C GLU A 75 6.26 3.59 6.46
N TRP A 76 5.54 2.92 7.37
CA TRP A 76 5.59 1.47 7.53
C TRP A 76 4.75 0.76 6.46
N ILE A 77 4.81 -0.59 6.49
CA ILE A 77 4.27 -1.46 5.44
C ILE A 77 2.73 -1.54 5.39
N GLY A 78 2.02 -1.12 6.44
CA GLY A 78 0.60 -1.42 6.60
C GLY A 78 -0.32 -1.03 5.43
N ALA A 79 0.00 -0.01 4.65
CA ALA A 79 -0.76 0.31 3.44
C ALA A 79 -0.57 -0.74 2.35
N GLN A 80 0.61 -1.30 2.22
CA GLN A 80 0.95 -2.23 1.15
C GLN A 80 0.09 -3.51 1.14
N ILE A 81 -0.36 -3.99 2.31
CA ILE A 81 -1.22 -5.17 2.43
C ILE A 81 -2.66 -4.94 1.92
N ARG A 82 -3.03 -3.70 1.59
CA ARG A 82 -4.35 -3.34 1.07
C ARG A 82 -4.41 -3.21 -0.45
N ALA A 83 -3.25 -3.32 -1.12
CA ALA A 83 -3.08 -3.08 -2.55
C ALA A 83 -3.85 -4.04 -3.45
N ASP A 84 -4.06 -5.27 -2.99
CA ASP A 84 -4.50 -6.42 -3.78
C ASP A 84 -5.79 -6.14 -4.54
N ILE A 85 -6.81 -5.67 -3.84
CA ILE A 85 -8.12 -5.42 -4.46
C ILE A 85 -8.04 -4.40 -5.59
N PHE A 86 -7.22 -3.36 -5.45
CA PHE A 86 -7.08 -2.31 -6.47
C PHE A 86 -6.33 -2.82 -7.71
N GLY A 87 -5.36 -3.72 -7.52
CA GLY A 87 -4.71 -4.43 -8.61
C GLY A 87 -5.66 -5.36 -9.34
N TYR A 88 -6.43 -6.16 -8.60
CA TYR A 88 -7.34 -7.16 -9.18
C TYR A 88 -8.48 -6.57 -10.03
N VAL A 89 -9.00 -5.42 -9.66
CA VAL A 89 -10.11 -4.78 -10.37
C VAL A 89 -9.67 -3.91 -11.56
N CYS A 90 -8.36 -3.77 -11.79
CA CYS A 90 -7.80 -2.96 -12.88
C CYS A 90 -6.87 -3.78 -13.80
N PRO A 91 -7.33 -4.90 -14.39
CA PRO A 91 -6.50 -5.73 -15.24
C PRO A 91 -5.95 -4.94 -16.43
N GLY A 92 -4.60 -4.87 -16.54
CA GLY A 92 -3.91 -4.15 -17.61
C GLY A 92 -3.91 -2.63 -17.49
N ASP A 93 -4.41 -2.06 -16.39
CA ASP A 93 -4.38 -0.60 -16.13
C ASP A 93 -3.64 -0.28 -14.80
N PRO A 94 -2.31 -0.36 -14.78
CA PRO A 94 -1.51 -0.10 -13.60
C PRO A 94 -1.68 1.32 -13.05
N LYS A 95 -1.90 2.30 -13.94
CA LYS A 95 -2.09 3.69 -13.54
C LYS A 95 -3.37 3.89 -12.73
N LYS A 96 -4.48 3.28 -13.17
CA LYS A 96 -5.75 3.36 -12.42
C LYS A 96 -5.66 2.62 -11.09
N ALA A 97 -4.97 1.48 -11.05
CA ALA A 97 -4.73 0.73 -9.81
C ALA A 97 -3.94 1.57 -8.81
N ALA A 98 -2.84 2.19 -9.25
CA ALA A 98 -2.02 3.06 -8.41
C ALA A 98 -2.77 4.30 -7.89
N ASP A 99 -3.65 4.90 -8.70
CA ASP A 99 -4.47 6.04 -8.28
C ASP A 99 -5.48 5.65 -7.19
N MET A 100 -6.12 4.48 -7.30
CA MET A 100 -7.00 3.98 -6.24
C MET A 100 -6.22 3.65 -4.97
N ALA A 101 -5.08 2.99 -5.08
CA ALA A 101 -4.18 2.68 -3.98
C ALA A 101 -3.69 3.97 -3.28
N TRP A 102 -3.35 5.01 -4.03
CA TRP A 102 -2.99 6.32 -3.46
C TRP A 102 -4.13 6.91 -2.62
N ARG A 103 -5.38 6.83 -3.09
CA ARG A 103 -6.54 7.35 -2.36
C ARG A 103 -6.81 6.59 -1.07
N ASP A 104 -6.56 5.29 -1.06
CA ASP A 104 -6.63 4.47 0.15
C ASP A 104 -5.44 4.74 1.08
N ALA A 105 -4.21 4.61 0.60
CA ALA A 105 -3.01 4.69 1.42
C ALA A 105 -2.89 6.00 2.20
N ARG A 106 -3.23 7.13 1.58
CA ARG A 106 -3.04 8.46 2.16
C ARG A 106 -3.85 8.73 3.43
N ILE A 107 -4.89 7.97 3.70
CA ILE A 107 -5.66 8.14 4.94
C ILE A 107 -4.87 7.70 6.18
N SER A 108 -3.91 6.78 6.01
CA SER A 108 -3.15 6.15 7.10
C SER A 108 -1.63 6.31 6.99
N HIS A 109 -1.11 6.58 5.81
CA HIS A 109 0.33 6.62 5.53
C HIS A 109 0.75 7.90 4.81
N ALA A 110 2.08 8.03 4.64
CA ALA A 110 2.73 9.11 3.91
C ALA A 110 3.98 8.58 3.18
N LYS A 111 4.41 9.28 2.13
CA LYS A 111 5.65 8.99 1.37
C LYS A 111 5.78 7.50 1.00
N ASN A 112 6.89 6.83 1.43
CA ASN A 112 7.16 5.44 1.07
C ASN A 112 6.04 4.47 1.52
N GLY A 113 5.30 4.76 2.59
CA GLY A 113 4.15 3.98 2.98
C GLY A 113 3.02 4.02 1.95
N ILE A 114 2.77 5.18 1.32
CA ILE A 114 1.83 5.32 0.19
C ILE A 114 2.39 4.64 -1.07
N TYR A 115 3.66 4.91 -1.38
CA TYR A 115 4.29 4.40 -2.60
C TYR A 115 4.35 2.87 -2.64
N GLY A 116 4.48 2.20 -1.48
CA GLY A 116 4.43 0.75 -1.39
C GLY A 116 3.11 0.16 -1.88
N GLU A 117 1.98 0.73 -1.47
CA GLU A 117 0.66 0.30 -1.92
C GLU A 117 0.46 0.58 -3.42
N MET A 118 0.83 1.78 -3.89
CA MET A 118 0.76 2.14 -5.32
C MET A 118 1.58 1.18 -6.19
N PHE A 119 2.80 0.88 -5.77
CA PHE A 119 3.70 -0.03 -6.46
C PHE A 119 3.12 -1.43 -6.61
N VAL A 120 2.62 -2.00 -5.51
CA VAL A 120 2.05 -3.37 -5.52
C VAL A 120 0.76 -3.40 -6.33
N ALA A 121 -0.14 -2.44 -6.19
CA ALA A 121 -1.37 -2.38 -6.96
C ALA A 121 -1.10 -2.28 -8.47
N ALA A 122 -0.15 -1.43 -8.87
CA ALA A 122 0.26 -1.30 -10.28
C ALA A 122 0.88 -2.58 -10.83
N LEU A 123 1.75 -3.24 -10.06
CA LEU A 123 2.39 -4.50 -10.43
C LEU A 123 1.33 -5.60 -10.64
N LEU A 124 0.39 -5.74 -9.71
CA LEU A 124 -0.69 -6.72 -9.82
C LEU A 124 -1.59 -6.46 -11.02
N ALA A 125 -1.95 -5.21 -11.29
CA ALA A 125 -2.72 -4.85 -12.47
C ALA A 125 -1.99 -5.16 -13.78
N ALA A 126 -0.68 -4.94 -13.83
CA ALA A 126 0.15 -5.26 -15.01
C ALA A 126 0.28 -6.77 -15.24
N ALA A 127 0.26 -7.60 -14.18
CA ALA A 127 0.43 -9.04 -14.26
C ALA A 127 -0.67 -9.76 -15.06
N TYR A 128 -1.78 -9.11 -15.34
CA TYR A 128 -2.79 -9.64 -16.26
C TYR A 128 -2.37 -9.63 -17.73
N ALA A 129 -1.39 -8.80 -18.10
CA ALA A 129 -0.96 -8.61 -19.48
C ALA A 129 0.53 -8.92 -19.72
N GLU A 130 1.33 -9.03 -18.66
CA GLU A 130 2.78 -9.24 -18.72
C GLU A 130 3.16 -10.40 -17.79
N SER A 131 4.06 -11.27 -18.26
CA SER A 131 4.59 -12.40 -17.49
C SER A 131 6.05 -12.24 -17.08
N ASN A 132 6.76 -11.25 -17.64
CA ASN A 132 8.13 -10.99 -17.29
C ASN A 132 8.22 -10.20 -15.98
N VAL A 133 8.78 -10.82 -14.94
CA VAL A 133 8.86 -10.25 -13.60
C VAL A 133 9.59 -8.91 -13.56
N VAL A 134 10.68 -8.76 -14.32
CA VAL A 134 11.44 -7.50 -14.35
C VAL A 134 10.57 -6.37 -14.91
N LYS A 135 9.85 -6.63 -16.02
CA LYS A 135 8.93 -5.64 -16.61
C LYS A 135 7.76 -5.30 -15.69
N LEU A 136 7.27 -6.28 -14.93
CA LEU A 136 6.23 -6.02 -13.92
C LEU A 136 6.74 -5.05 -12.84
N ILE A 137 7.95 -5.28 -12.34
CA ILE A 137 8.58 -4.39 -11.35
C ILE A 137 8.81 -2.99 -11.94
N GLU A 138 9.33 -2.92 -13.18
CA GLU A 138 9.52 -1.64 -13.88
C GLU A 138 8.21 -0.88 -14.05
N THR A 139 7.12 -1.59 -14.39
CA THR A 139 5.79 -0.99 -14.49
C THR A 139 5.32 -0.44 -13.14
N GLY A 140 5.47 -1.20 -12.05
CA GLY A 140 5.15 -0.73 -10.71
C GLY A 140 5.99 0.48 -10.29
N LEU A 141 7.29 0.49 -10.60
CA LEU A 141 8.18 1.61 -10.36
C LEU A 141 7.77 2.87 -11.15
N GLY A 142 7.22 2.69 -12.35
CA GLY A 142 6.73 3.80 -13.18
C GLY A 142 5.59 4.61 -12.53
N GLU A 143 4.87 4.04 -11.56
CA GLU A 143 3.74 4.68 -10.90
C GLU A 143 4.10 5.36 -9.56
N ILE A 144 5.36 5.33 -9.15
CA ILE A 144 5.84 5.99 -7.93
C ILE A 144 6.96 7.00 -8.23
N PRO A 145 7.18 7.99 -7.35
CA PRO A 145 8.24 9.00 -7.59
C PRO A 145 9.63 8.36 -7.69
N ALA A 146 10.35 8.63 -8.78
CA ALA A 146 11.71 8.14 -9.02
C ALA A 146 12.73 8.62 -7.97
N THR A 147 12.41 9.67 -7.20
CA THR A 147 13.23 10.20 -6.11
C THR A 147 12.89 9.57 -4.75
N SER A 148 11.99 8.58 -4.70
CA SER A 148 11.63 7.91 -3.47
C SER A 148 12.66 6.85 -3.10
N ARG A 149 12.84 6.63 -1.78
CA ARG A 149 13.72 5.57 -1.27
C ARG A 149 13.28 4.18 -1.73
N LEU A 150 11.96 3.96 -1.83
CA LEU A 150 11.42 2.70 -2.30
C LEU A 150 11.85 2.44 -3.75
N TYR A 151 11.73 3.45 -4.63
CA TYR A 151 12.18 3.36 -6.01
C TYR A 151 13.66 3.00 -6.10
N GLU A 152 14.51 3.72 -5.37
CA GLU A 152 15.95 3.51 -5.35
C GLU A 152 16.32 2.09 -4.92
N VAL A 153 15.72 1.61 -3.82
CA VAL A 153 16.02 0.26 -3.28
C VAL A 153 15.55 -0.83 -4.25
N VAL A 154 14.34 -0.73 -4.78
CA VAL A 154 13.80 -1.75 -5.70
C VAL A 154 14.60 -1.77 -7.01
N LEU A 155 14.94 -0.60 -7.55
CA LEU A 155 15.78 -0.51 -8.76
C LEU A 155 17.17 -1.12 -8.53
N GLY A 156 17.78 -0.89 -7.36
CA GLY A 156 19.04 -1.51 -6.97
C GLY A 156 18.96 -3.03 -6.96
N ILE A 157 17.91 -3.60 -6.37
CA ILE A 157 17.69 -5.06 -6.33
C ILE A 157 17.54 -5.63 -7.76
N VAL A 158 16.78 -4.97 -8.63
CA VAL A 158 16.63 -5.40 -10.04
C VAL A 158 17.97 -5.36 -10.76
N SER A 159 18.76 -4.30 -10.56
CA SER A 159 20.10 -4.18 -11.15
C SER A 159 21.03 -5.31 -10.68
N ASP A 160 21.05 -5.60 -9.38
CA ASP A 160 21.86 -6.67 -8.82
C ASP A 160 21.45 -8.05 -9.38
N TYR A 161 20.13 -8.29 -9.48
CA TYR A 161 19.61 -9.51 -10.08
C TYR A 161 20.04 -9.65 -11.56
N CYS A 162 19.92 -8.59 -12.35
CA CYS A 162 20.33 -8.60 -13.76
C CYS A 162 21.84 -8.79 -13.94
N ASN A 163 22.64 -8.35 -12.97
CA ASN A 163 24.09 -8.54 -12.95
C ASN A 163 24.56 -9.89 -12.38
N GLY A 164 23.61 -10.81 -12.09
CA GLY A 164 23.91 -12.16 -11.61
C GLY A 164 24.26 -12.26 -10.12
N ALA A 165 23.91 -11.28 -9.32
CA ALA A 165 24.03 -11.36 -7.88
C ALA A 165 23.07 -12.43 -7.32
N VAL A 166 23.61 -13.55 -6.85
CA VAL A 166 22.85 -14.77 -6.51
C VAL A 166 22.52 -14.88 -5.01
N SER A 167 22.96 -13.94 -4.17
CA SER A 167 22.87 -14.10 -2.71
C SER A 167 22.48 -12.79 -2.02
N TYR A 168 21.46 -12.87 -1.15
CA TYR A 168 21.07 -11.83 -0.20
C TYR A 168 22.20 -11.39 0.75
N THR A 169 23.25 -12.17 0.88
CA THR A 169 24.40 -11.87 1.76
C THR A 169 25.24 -10.70 1.27
N HIS A 170 25.07 -10.24 0.04
CA HIS A 170 25.77 -9.09 -0.52
C HIS A 170 24.92 -7.80 -0.53
N LEU A 171 23.63 -7.90 -0.21
CA LEU A 171 22.77 -6.74 -0.01
C LEU A 171 23.00 -6.20 1.40
N THR A 172 23.95 -5.31 1.57
CA THR A 172 23.98 -4.44 2.74
C THR A 172 22.82 -3.48 2.61
N LEU A 173 21.69 -3.82 3.23
CA LEU A 173 20.63 -2.84 3.44
C LEU A 173 21.28 -1.62 4.13
N PRO A 174 21.06 -0.40 3.62
CA PRO A 174 21.56 0.78 4.29
C PRO A 174 20.97 0.76 5.70
N THR A 175 21.81 0.47 6.68
CA THR A 175 21.44 0.61 8.08
C THR A 175 21.12 2.07 8.28
N THR A 176 19.86 2.35 8.50
CA THR A 176 19.39 3.69 8.87
C THR A 176 20.09 4.10 10.15
N SER A 177 21.22 4.75 10.01
CA SER A 177 21.76 5.53 11.11
C SER A 177 20.90 6.78 11.23
N ARG A 178 19.95 6.73 12.18
CA ARG A 178 19.24 7.80 12.91
C ARG A 178 18.58 8.92 12.11
#